data_86f5694f8c227a1213a08de4e2ce934b
#
_entry.id   86f5694f8c227a1213a08de4e2ce934b
#
_cell.length_a   1.000
_cell.length_b   1.000
_cell.length_c   1.000
_cell.angle_alpha   90.00
_cell.angle_beta   90.00
_cell.angle_gamma   90.00
#
_symmetry.space_group_name_H-M   'P 1'
#
loop_
_entity.id
_entity.type
_entity.pdbx_description
1 polymer ?
#
loop_
_entity_poly.entity_id
_entity_poly.type
_entity_poly.pdbx_seq_one_letter_code
_entity_poly.pdbx_strand_id
1 'polypeptide(L)'
;MILNNLCSFDKSDYEKIFNKVDHDNVINNVNVNLRFKFIKFDPNGNPKIDLLIDTLFDYFTHYCFDSEKRGLNRVVTEKERNNINREARKLFRKWQQDEITDENKPTSGEMREMILWLLMEAVLDAPQVVAKMSLKTNPKLETFGSDGIHIKTINNILNIFFGEAKLYRSISKALDSIFESIEGFHENEMWKHEYRMVTNHYKHLSDKEKNDVYNFISGKIEAHELKINHACLVGYDWNKYKKLDTEERSSFVDNFMEIYKKDTERLTKLIQSRFDNFSKKEFGFEVFFLPFKNVQELRDKFNKEL
;
A
#
# COMPACT_ATOMS: atom_id res chain seq x y z
N MET A 1 -6.16 18.50 15.51
CA MET A 1 -6.22 18.50 14.02
C MET A 1 -6.98 17.27 13.55
N ILE A 2 -8.07 17.43 12.80
CA ILE A 2 -8.89 16.29 12.37
C ILE A 2 -8.50 15.98 10.92
N LEU A 3 -7.46 15.16 10.71
CA LEU A 3 -7.02 14.70 9.39
C LEU A 3 -7.90 13.55 8.84
N ASN A 4 -8.80 13.00 9.66
CA ASN A 4 -9.52 11.77 9.37
C ASN A 4 -10.53 11.87 8.19
N ASN A 5 -10.84 13.08 7.71
CA ASN A 5 -11.79 13.30 6.60
C ASN A 5 -11.08 13.53 5.25
N LEU A 6 -9.77 13.34 5.17
CA LEU A 6 -8.99 13.61 3.95
C LEU A 6 -8.71 12.37 3.11
N CYS A 7 -9.13 11.18 3.57
CA CYS A 7 -9.00 9.98 2.77
C CYS A 7 -9.82 10.09 1.49
N SER A 8 -9.19 9.76 0.37
CA SER A 8 -9.83 9.82 -0.96
C SER A 8 -10.57 8.53 -1.30
N PHE A 9 -10.29 7.44 -0.57
CA PHE A 9 -10.83 6.12 -0.82
C PHE A 9 -12.07 5.83 0.04
N ASP A 10 -13.14 5.32 -0.59
CA ASP A 10 -14.37 4.93 0.12
C ASP A 10 -14.21 3.55 0.78
N LYS A 11 -14.46 3.48 2.08
CA LYS A 11 -14.42 2.23 2.84
C LYS A 11 -15.42 1.18 2.35
N SER A 12 -16.55 1.61 1.79
CA SER A 12 -17.55 0.69 1.25
C SER A 12 -17.00 -0.10 0.06
N ASP A 13 -16.15 0.50 -0.78
CA ASP A 13 -15.50 -0.18 -1.89
C ASP A 13 -14.41 -1.15 -1.39
N TYR A 14 -13.67 -0.76 -0.36
CA TYR A 14 -12.76 -1.69 0.32
C TYR A 14 -13.49 -2.93 0.84
N GLU A 15 -14.62 -2.74 1.50
CA GLU A 15 -15.41 -3.84 2.09
C GLU A 15 -16.00 -4.78 1.03
N LYS A 16 -16.22 -4.34 -0.21
CA LYS A 16 -16.65 -5.21 -1.31
C LYS A 16 -15.55 -6.17 -1.76
N ILE A 17 -14.28 -5.75 -1.63
CA ILE A 17 -13.11 -6.45 -2.18
C ILE A 17 -12.41 -7.29 -1.13
N PHE A 18 -12.17 -6.74 0.06
CA PHE A 18 -11.32 -7.35 1.07
C PHE A 18 -12.09 -7.91 2.26
N ASN A 19 -11.50 -8.94 2.86
CA ASN A 19 -11.86 -9.46 4.17
C ASN A 19 -10.58 -9.68 4.98
N LYS A 20 -10.73 -10.08 6.24
CA LYS A 20 -9.63 -10.32 7.17
C LYS A 20 -9.78 -11.66 7.86
N VAL A 21 -8.67 -12.14 8.40
CA VAL A 21 -8.63 -13.22 9.37
C VAL A 21 -8.22 -12.62 10.71
N ASP A 22 -9.02 -12.85 11.75
CA ASP A 22 -8.69 -12.44 13.11
C ASP A 22 -7.68 -13.43 13.73
N HIS A 23 -6.73 -12.88 14.49
CA HIS A 23 -5.65 -13.64 15.12
C HIS A 23 -5.17 -12.93 16.39
N ASP A 24 -4.49 -13.67 17.26
CA ASP A 24 -3.90 -13.17 18.52
C ASP A 24 -2.36 -13.18 18.46
N ASN A 25 -1.79 -13.36 17.25
CA ASN A 25 -0.34 -13.44 17.09
C ASN A 25 0.32 -12.07 17.32
N VAL A 26 1.42 -12.06 18.04
CA VAL A 26 2.24 -10.87 18.35
C VAL A 26 3.68 -11.05 17.90
N ILE A 27 4.34 -9.94 17.64
CA ILE A 27 5.77 -9.87 17.38
C ILE A 27 6.45 -9.38 18.68
N ASN A 28 7.48 -10.09 19.09
CA ASN A 28 8.20 -9.75 20.32
C ASN A 28 9.19 -8.60 20.10
N ASN A 29 9.30 -7.72 21.09
CA ASN A 29 10.30 -6.65 21.14
C ASN A 29 10.22 -5.60 20.01
N VAL A 30 9.11 -5.55 19.26
CA VAL A 30 8.88 -4.56 18.22
C VAL A 30 7.41 -4.15 18.24
N ASN A 31 7.13 -2.87 17.99
CA ASN A 31 5.77 -2.38 17.88
C ASN A 31 5.20 -2.66 16.48
N VAL A 32 4.54 -3.80 16.32
CA VAL A 32 4.02 -4.29 15.04
C VAL A 32 2.55 -4.66 15.15
N ASN A 33 1.74 -4.18 14.19
CA ASN A 33 0.39 -4.65 13.95
C ASN A 33 0.38 -5.55 12.69
N LEU A 34 0.15 -6.84 12.88
CA LEU A 34 -0.03 -7.78 11.77
C LEU A 34 -1.47 -7.72 11.27
N ARG A 35 -1.66 -7.71 9.96
CA ARG A 35 -2.97 -7.62 9.32
C ARG A 35 -3.08 -8.66 8.21
N PHE A 36 -3.76 -9.76 8.49
CA PHE A 36 -3.98 -10.83 7.53
C PHE A 36 -5.25 -10.55 6.73
N LYS A 37 -5.08 -10.04 5.52
CA LYS A 37 -6.15 -9.69 4.58
C LYS A 37 -6.23 -10.70 3.46
N PHE A 38 -7.39 -10.81 2.83
CA PHE A 38 -7.55 -11.58 1.61
C PHE A 38 -8.63 -10.96 0.72
N ILE A 39 -8.56 -11.25 -0.58
CA ILE A 39 -9.56 -10.82 -1.55
C ILE A 39 -10.78 -11.74 -1.42
N LYS A 40 -11.97 -11.15 -1.28
CA LYS A 40 -13.23 -11.89 -1.24
C LYS A 40 -13.44 -12.71 -2.50
N PHE A 41 -14.23 -13.75 -2.39
CA PHE A 41 -14.50 -14.67 -3.47
C PHE A 41 -15.82 -14.38 -4.17
N ASP A 42 -15.89 -14.73 -5.44
CA ASP A 42 -17.13 -14.81 -6.19
C ASP A 42 -17.91 -16.09 -5.81
N PRO A 43 -19.16 -16.28 -6.29
CA PRO A 43 -19.91 -17.51 -6.04
C PRO A 43 -19.25 -18.80 -6.55
N ASN A 44 -18.28 -18.67 -7.45
CA ASN A 44 -17.52 -19.80 -7.99
C ASN A 44 -16.23 -20.09 -7.20
N GLY A 45 -15.97 -19.39 -6.10
CA GLY A 45 -14.78 -19.54 -5.27
C GLY A 45 -13.50 -18.94 -5.90
N ASN A 46 -13.63 -18.06 -6.90
CA ASN A 46 -12.49 -17.35 -7.43
C ASN A 46 -12.31 -16.02 -6.69
N PRO A 47 -11.07 -15.62 -6.34
CA PRO A 47 -10.82 -14.29 -5.80
C PRO A 47 -11.32 -13.21 -6.77
N LYS A 48 -11.99 -12.19 -6.26
CA LYS A 48 -12.54 -11.06 -7.03
C LYS A 48 -11.44 -10.13 -7.53
N ILE A 49 -10.48 -10.66 -8.28
CA ILE A 49 -9.33 -9.91 -8.82
C ILE A 49 -9.79 -8.82 -9.77
N ASP A 50 -10.77 -9.10 -10.63
CA ASP A 50 -11.26 -8.12 -11.61
C ASP A 50 -11.90 -6.93 -10.88
N LEU A 51 -12.69 -7.17 -9.82
CA LEU A 51 -13.26 -6.10 -9.00
C LEU A 51 -12.16 -5.25 -8.30
N LEU A 52 -11.07 -5.88 -7.84
CA LEU A 52 -9.93 -5.13 -7.31
C LEU A 52 -9.32 -4.22 -8.38
N ILE A 53 -9.10 -4.75 -9.58
CA ILE A 53 -8.52 -3.99 -10.70
C ILE A 53 -9.43 -2.84 -11.10
N ASP A 54 -10.72 -3.09 -11.32
CA ASP A 54 -11.72 -2.07 -11.66
C ASP A 54 -11.71 -0.95 -10.62
N THR A 55 -11.72 -1.32 -9.33
CA THR A 55 -11.67 -0.33 -8.25
C THR A 55 -10.37 0.48 -8.27
N LEU A 56 -9.21 -0.16 -8.49
CA LEU A 56 -7.95 0.58 -8.63
C LEU A 56 -8.06 1.60 -9.79
N PHE A 57 -8.65 1.25 -10.92
CA PHE A 57 -8.84 2.16 -12.05
C PHE A 57 -9.83 3.29 -11.75
N ASP A 58 -10.89 3.05 -10.98
CA ASP A 58 -11.82 4.09 -10.53
C ASP A 58 -11.13 5.15 -9.66
N TYR A 59 -10.13 4.75 -8.89
CA TYR A 59 -9.37 5.63 -8.01
C TYR A 59 -8.02 6.12 -8.57
N PHE A 60 -7.70 5.85 -9.84
CA PHE A 60 -6.43 6.23 -10.48
C PHE A 60 -6.07 7.70 -10.29
N THR A 61 -7.03 8.58 -10.57
CA THR A 61 -6.80 10.03 -10.46
C THR A 61 -6.64 10.48 -9.02
N HIS A 62 -7.28 9.78 -8.07
CA HIS A 62 -7.15 10.05 -6.64
C HIS A 62 -5.77 9.70 -6.11
N TYR A 63 -5.21 8.60 -6.59
CA TYR A 63 -3.86 8.19 -6.27
C TYR A 63 -2.80 9.11 -6.90
N CYS A 64 -2.98 9.50 -8.17
CA CYS A 64 -1.99 10.24 -8.94
C CYS A 64 -1.95 11.73 -8.65
N PHE A 65 -3.10 12.37 -8.35
CA PHE A 65 -3.22 13.82 -8.35
C PHE A 65 -3.85 14.36 -7.08
N ASP A 66 -3.50 15.60 -6.76
CA ASP A 66 -4.15 16.37 -5.70
C ASP A 66 -5.58 16.79 -6.07
N SER A 67 -6.29 17.37 -5.11
CA SER A 67 -7.66 17.82 -5.28
C SER A 67 -7.80 18.97 -6.28
N GLU A 68 -6.82 19.84 -6.39
CA GLU A 68 -6.81 20.97 -7.33
C GLU A 68 -6.70 20.44 -8.77
N LYS A 69 -5.74 19.58 -9.05
CA LYS A 69 -5.56 18.94 -10.37
C LYS A 69 -6.80 18.15 -10.79
N ARG A 70 -7.48 17.48 -9.84
CA ARG A 70 -8.73 16.76 -10.09
C ARG A 70 -9.95 17.67 -10.25
N GLY A 71 -9.81 18.96 -9.93
CA GLY A 71 -10.85 19.96 -10.09
C GLY A 71 -11.98 19.87 -9.06
N LEU A 72 -11.73 19.36 -7.83
CA LEU A 72 -12.76 19.20 -6.79
C LEU A 72 -13.44 20.52 -6.39
N ASN A 73 -12.75 21.64 -6.52
CA ASN A 73 -13.24 22.97 -6.13
C ASN A 73 -13.79 23.79 -7.32
N ARG A 74 -13.97 23.19 -8.49
CA ARG A 74 -14.48 23.85 -9.69
C ARG A 74 -15.29 22.91 -10.57
N VAL A 75 -16.08 23.48 -11.46
CA VAL A 75 -16.75 22.67 -12.49
C VAL A 75 -15.71 22.16 -13.51
N VAL A 76 -15.64 20.86 -13.68
CA VAL A 76 -14.76 20.19 -14.64
C VAL A 76 -15.59 19.69 -15.80
N THR A 77 -15.23 20.07 -17.00
CA THR A 77 -15.88 19.59 -18.22
C THR A 77 -15.56 18.10 -18.45
N GLU A 78 -16.39 17.39 -19.19
CA GLU A 78 -16.14 16.00 -19.56
C GLU A 78 -14.80 15.82 -20.29
N LYS A 79 -14.46 16.77 -21.19
CA LYS A 79 -13.18 16.77 -21.90
C LYS A 79 -11.99 16.88 -20.95
N GLU A 80 -12.07 17.75 -19.94
CA GLU A 80 -11.01 17.89 -18.92
C GLU A 80 -10.89 16.63 -18.07
N ARG A 81 -12.01 16.04 -17.65
CA ARG A 81 -12.03 14.79 -16.89
C ARG A 81 -11.36 13.66 -17.67
N ASN A 82 -11.69 13.52 -18.96
CA ASN A 82 -11.07 12.54 -19.83
C ASN A 82 -9.57 12.79 -20.03
N ASN A 83 -9.14 14.06 -20.06
CA ASN A 83 -7.72 14.40 -20.13
C ASN A 83 -6.98 14.03 -18.83
N ILE A 84 -7.54 14.34 -17.66
CA ILE A 84 -6.98 14.00 -16.34
C ILE A 84 -6.82 12.48 -16.23
N ASN A 85 -7.84 11.71 -16.59
CA ASN A 85 -7.76 10.24 -16.62
C ASN A 85 -6.65 9.73 -17.54
N ARG A 86 -6.52 10.30 -18.73
CA ARG A 86 -5.47 9.93 -19.69
C ARG A 86 -4.07 10.30 -19.17
N GLU A 87 -3.92 11.44 -18.52
CA GLU A 87 -2.68 11.84 -17.88
C GLU A 87 -2.30 10.88 -16.75
N ALA A 88 -3.25 10.50 -15.88
CA ALA A 88 -3.02 9.54 -14.83
C ALA A 88 -2.50 8.20 -15.35
N ARG A 89 -3.16 7.66 -16.39
CA ARG A 89 -2.72 6.39 -17.03
C ARG A 89 -1.30 6.48 -17.59
N LYS A 90 -0.87 7.62 -18.14
CA LYS A 90 0.48 7.80 -18.68
C LYS A 90 1.59 7.79 -17.62
N LEU A 91 1.26 8.00 -16.35
CA LEU A 91 2.22 7.93 -15.25
C LEU A 91 2.57 6.49 -14.87
N PHE A 92 1.74 5.52 -15.26
CA PHE A 92 2.00 4.11 -15.01
C PHE A 92 2.82 3.51 -16.15
N ARG A 93 3.80 2.69 -15.78
CA ARG A 93 4.62 1.99 -16.76
C ARG A 93 3.86 0.80 -17.33
N LYS A 94 3.62 0.83 -18.64
CA LYS A 94 3.07 -0.32 -19.38
C LYS A 94 4.20 -1.31 -19.69
N TRP A 95 4.01 -2.56 -19.33
CA TRP A 95 4.97 -3.64 -19.61
C TRP A 95 4.75 -4.23 -20.99
N GLN A 96 5.85 -4.48 -21.69
CA GLN A 96 5.83 -5.33 -22.88
C GLN A 96 6.29 -6.74 -22.48
N GLN A 97 5.63 -7.76 -23.02
CA GLN A 97 5.83 -9.16 -22.65
C GLN A 97 7.28 -9.62 -22.89
N ASP A 98 7.98 -8.99 -23.84
CA ASP A 98 9.37 -9.28 -24.20
C ASP A 98 10.41 -8.73 -23.21
N GLU A 99 10.00 -7.89 -22.26
CA GLU A 99 10.86 -7.34 -21.22
C GLU A 99 10.95 -8.26 -19.97
N ILE A 100 10.18 -9.36 -19.94
CA ILE A 100 10.17 -10.33 -18.83
C ILE A 100 11.29 -11.37 -19.05
N THR A 101 12.54 -10.91 -18.94
CA THR A 101 13.70 -11.82 -19.05
C THR A 101 14.14 -12.43 -17.73
N ASP A 102 13.57 -11.96 -16.59
CA ASP A 102 13.94 -12.43 -15.27
C ASP A 102 12.68 -12.50 -14.38
N GLU A 103 12.30 -13.70 -13.95
CA GLU A 103 11.17 -13.95 -13.00
C GLU A 103 11.33 -13.20 -11.66
N ASN A 104 12.51 -12.67 -11.36
CA ASN A 104 12.85 -11.99 -10.13
C ASN A 104 12.91 -10.45 -10.30
N LYS A 105 12.80 -9.91 -11.52
CA LYS A 105 12.75 -8.45 -11.69
C LYS A 105 11.36 -7.93 -11.33
N PRO A 106 11.28 -6.92 -10.47
CA PRO A 106 10.01 -6.28 -10.16
C PRO A 106 9.49 -5.59 -11.43
N THR A 107 8.43 -6.13 -11.96
CA THR A 107 7.54 -5.44 -12.90
C THR A 107 6.97 -4.21 -12.21
N SER A 108 6.49 -3.21 -12.96
CA SER A 108 6.09 -1.89 -12.44
C SER A 108 5.58 -1.89 -10.99
N GLY A 109 6.20 -1.07 -10.16
CA GLY A 109 5.87 -0.97 -8.73
C GLY A 109 4.49 -0.37 -8.49
N GLU A 110 3.99 0.42 -9.44
CA GLU A 110 2.87 1.32 -9.26
C GLU A 110 1.57 0.63 -8.83
N MET A 111 1.27 -0.55 -9.38
CA MET A 111 0.07 -1.31 -8.97
C MET A 111 0.14 -1.72 -7.48
N ARG A 112 1.29 -2.27 -7.04
CA ARG A 112 1.46 -2.68 -5.65
C ARG A 112 1.41 -1.50 -4.70
N GLU A 113 2.03 -0.38 -5.10
CA GLU A 113 2.00 0.89 -4.37
C GLU A 113 0.57 1.40 -4.22
N MET A 114 -0.25 1.30 -5.27
CA MET A 114 -1.65 1.71 -5.25
C MET A 114 -2.51 0.78 -4.36
N ILE A 115 -2.24 -0.52 -4.33
CA ILE A 115 -2.90 -1.44 -3.38
C ILE A 115 -2.55 -1.06 -1.94
N LEU A 116 -1.27 -0.75 -1.67
CA LEU A 116 -0.86 -0.30 -0.34
C LEU A 116 -1.52 1.03 0.04
N TRP A 117 -1.55 2.01 -0.88
CA TRP A 117 -2.26 3.28 -0.69
C TRP A 117 -3.72 3.06 -0.27
N LEU A 118 -4.44 2.19 -0.99
CA LEU A 118 -5.82 1.83 -0.66
C LEU A 118 -5.94 1.26 0.76
N LEU A 119 -5.04 0.33 1.13
CA LEU A 119 -5.05 -0.27 2.47
C LEU A 119 -4.73 0.75 3.56
N MET A 120 -3.83 1.68 3.31
CA MET A 120 -3.48 2.73 4.28
C MET A 120 -4.65 3.70 4.49
N GLU A 121 -5.35 4.11 3.44
CA GLU A 121 -6.53 4.97 3.57
C GLU A 121 -7.72 4.23 4.18
N ALA A 122 -8.05 3.03 3.70
CA ALA A 122 -9.25 2.32 4.14
C ALA A 122 -9.13 1.67 5.53
N VAL A 123 -7.94 1.17 5.89
CA VAL A 123 -7.74 0.39 7.13
C VAL A 123 -7.11 1.21 8.24
N LEU A 124 -6.16 2.10 7.90
CA LEU A 124 -5.47 2.92 8.87
C LEU A 124 -6.12 4.30 9.06
N ASP A 125 -7.05 4.70 8.20
CA ASP A 125 -7.57 6.07 8.12
C ASP A 125 -6.45 7.11 7.99
N ALA A 126 -5.41 6.78 7.24
CA ALA A 126 -4.24 7.60 7.04
C ALA A 126 -4.24 8.14 5.59
N PRO A 127 -4.65 9.40 5.36
CA PRO A 127 -4.66 9.97 4.02
C PRO A 127 -3.25 10.11 3.46
N GLN A 128 -3.13 9.96 2.14
CA GLN A 128 -1.89 10.23 1.42
C GLN A 128 -1.62 11.73 1.38
N VAL A 129 -0.43 12.16 1.80
CA VAL A 129 -0.07 13.58 1.83
C VAL A 129 0.73 14.07 0.63
N VAL A 130 1.36 13.17 -0.11
CA VAL A 130 2.11 13.49 -1.34
C VAL A 130 1.68 12.57 -2.47
N ALA A 131 1.24 13.17 -3.59
CA ALA A 131 0.95 12.42 -4.82
C ALA A 131 2.26 12.22 -5.61
N LYS A 132 3.10 11.29 -5.18
CA LYS A 132 4.41 11.03 -5.79
C LYS A 132 4.34 10.74 -7.29
N MET A 133 3.27 10.11 -7.75
CA MET A 133 3.05 9.82 -9.15
C MET A 133 3.04 11.10 -10.01
N SER A 134 2.48 12.21 -9.52
CA SER A 134 2.47 13.49 -10.24
C SER A 134 3.86 14.12 -10.37
N LEU A 135 4.82 13.70 -9.55
CA LEU A 135 6.20 14.21 -9.56
C LEU A 135 7.12 13.43 -10.51
N LYS A 136 6.63 12.35 -11.12
CA LYS A 136 7.42 11.61 -12.11
C LYS A 136 7.69 12.47 -13.34
N THR A 137 8.96 12.72 -13.62
CA THR A 137 9.42 13.38 -14.85
C THR A 137 9.57 12.38 -16.01
N ASN A 138 9.75 11.11 -15.69
CA ASN A 138 9.86 10.02 -16.66
C ASN A 138 9.09 8.79 -16.14
N PRO A 139 8.02 8.35 -16.84
CA PRO A 139 7.23 7.18 -16.43
C PRO A 139 8.03 5.87 -16.34
N LYS A 140 9.18 5.79 -17.05
CA LYS A 140 10.04 4.60 -17.05
C LYS A 140 10.91 4.47 -15.79
N LEU A 141 11.03 5.55 -15.00
CA LEU A 141 11.80 5.55 -13.76
C LEU A 141 10.89 5.36 -12.56
N GLU A 142 11.31 4.54 -11.62
CA GLU A 142 10.67 4.45 -10.31
C GLU A 142 10.92 5.76 -9.53
N THR A 143 9.96 6.15 -8.70
CA THR A 143 10.17 7.25 -7.75
C THR A 143 11.08 6.75 -6.63
N PHE A 144 12.16 7.47 -6.36
CA PHE A 144 13.04 7.15 -5.23
C PHE A 144 12.32 7.38 -3.89
N GLY A 145 12.65 6.56 -2.90
CA GLY A 145 12.14 6.68 -1.54
C GLY A 145 11.05 5.67 -1.21
N SER A 146 10.17 6.00 -0.27
CA SER A 146 9.03 5.17 0.11
C SER A 146 7.99 5.08 -1.01
N ASP A 147 7.18 4.02 -1.03
CA ASP A 147 6.08 3.84 -2.00
C ASP A 147 4.90 4.81 -1.75
N GLY A 148 4.84 5.43 -0.58
CA GLY A 148 3.84 6.44 -0.25
C GLY A 148 4.11 7.09 1.10
N ILE A 149 3.61 8.31 1.28
CA ILE A 149 3.68 9.03 2.55
C ILE A 149 2.27 9.35 3.01
N HIS A 150 1.91 8.82 4.16
CA HIS A 150 0.60 9.00 4.77
C HIS A 150 0.74 9.54 6.19
N ILE A 151 -0.27 10.24 6.67
CA ILE A 151 -0.26 10.76 8.04
C ILE A 151 -1.59 10.52 8.74
N LYS A 152 -1.52 10.38 10.06
CA LYS A 152 -2.69 10.30 10.93
C LYS A 152 -2.35 10.84 12.31
N THR A 153 -3.26 11.59 12.92
CA THR A 153 -3.14 11.96 14.33
C THR A 153 -3.83 10.91 15.20
N ILE A 154 -3.08 10.31 16.12
CA ILE A 154 -3.56 9.30 17.07
C ILE A 154 -3.19 9.80 18.47
N ASN A 155 -4.20 10.01 19.34
CA ASN A 155 -3.98 10.51 20.70
C ASN A 155 -3.11 11.79 20.78
N ASN A 156 -3.35 12.74 19.90
CA ASN A 156 -2.60 13.98 19.71
C ASN A 156 -1.13 13.80 19.26
N ILE A 157 -0.73 12.58 18.90
CA ILE A 157 0.58 12.29 18.32
C ILE A 157 0.42 12.20 16.81
N LEU A 158 1.22 12.94 16.06
CA LEU A 158 1.26 12.82 14.61
C LEU A 158 2.02 11.55 14.22
N ASN A 159 1.34 10.65 13.55
CA ASN A 159 1.94 9.43 13.01
C ASN A 159 2.19 9.63 11.52
N ILE A 160 3.44 9.46 11.10
CA ILE A 160 3.83 9.39 9.69
C ILE A 160 4.03 7.93 9.33
N PHE A 161 3.47 7.52 8.20
CA PHE A 161 3.62 6.18 7.65
C PHE A 161 4.36 6.26 6.33
N PHE A 162 5.52 5.62 6.24
CA PHE A 162 6.22 5.38 5.00
C PHE A 162 5.81 4.02 4.45
N GLY A 163 5.29 4.01 3.22
CA GLY A 163 4.81 2.81 2.56
C GLY A 163 5.95 2.00 1.91
N GLU A 164 5.87 0.68 1.99
CA GLU A 164 6.73 -0.25 1.26
C GLU A 164 5.94 -1.47 0.81
N ALA A 165 5.76 -1.67 -0.50
CA ALA A 165 4.96 -2.74 -1.07
C ALA A 165 5.81 -3.72 -1.87
N LYS A 166 5.68 -4.99 -1.60
CA LYS A 166 6.32 -6.06 -2.37
C LYS A 166 5.30 -7.14 -2.72
N LEU A 167 5.19 -7.42 -4.00
CA LEU A 167 4.41 -8.54 -4.52
C LEU A 167 5.37 -9.53 -5.18
N TYR A 168 5.58 -10.70 -4.57
CA TYR A 168 6.48 -11.73 -5.06
C TYR A 168 5.79 -13.10 -5.03
N ARG A 169 6.26 -14.04 -5.85
CA ARG A 169 5.79 -15.44 -5.71
C ARG A 169 6.17 -16.02 -4.34
N SER A 170 7.36 -15.70 -3.87
CA SER A 170 7.89 -16.17 -2.57
C SER A 170 7.68 -15.12 -1.48
N ILE A 171 6.97 -15.50 -0.43
CA ILE A 171 6.77 -14.66 0.75
C ILE A 171 8.10 -14.33 1.45
N SER A 172 9.05 -15.27 1.48
CA SER A 172 10.37 -15.03 2.08
C SER A 172 11.09 -13.91 1.35
N LYS A 173 11.14 -13.97 -0.01
CA LYS A 173 11.73 -12.91 -0.83
C LYS A 173 11.02 -11.56 -0.67
N ALA A 174 9.69 -11.57 -0.52
CA ALA A 174 8.93 -10.32 -0.29
C ALA A 174 9.34 -9.68 1.04
N LEU A 175 9.42 -10.48 2.12
CA LEU A 175 9.85 -10.01 3.43
C LEU A 175 11.30 -9.52 3.40
N ASP A 176 12.22 -10.31 2.86
CA ASP A 176 13.64 -9.93 2.77
C ASP A 176 13.79 -8.57 2.06
N SER A 177 13.12 -8.41 0.90
CA SER A 177 13.15 -7.16 0.13
C SER A 177 12.52 -5.97 0.87
N ILE A 178 11.47 -6.16 1.68
CA ILE A 178 10.88 -5.09 2.50
C ILE A 178 11.88 -4.62 3.55
N PHE A 179 12.48 -5.56 4.27
CA PHE A 179 13.41 -5.22 5.34
C PHE A 179 14.67 -4.52 4.81
N GLU A 180 15.23 -5.00 3.69
CA GLU A 180 16.34 -4.35 2.99
C GLU A 180 15.98 -2.92 2.53
N SER A 181 14.79 -2.74 1.96
CA SER A 181 14.32 -1.41 1.53
C SER A 181 14.22 -0.43 2.70
N ILE A 182 13.67 -0.88 3.85
CA ILE A 182 13.52 -0.02 5.03
C ILE A 182 14.88 0.30 5.66
N GLU A 183 15.81 -0.65 5.74
CA GLU A 183 17.17 -0.38 6.21
C GLU A 183 17.86 0.65 5.32
N GLY A 184 17.86 0.42 4.00
CA GLY A 184 18.44 1.36 3.04
C GLY A 184 17.81 2.76 3.08
N PHE A 185 16.48 2.83 3.32
CA PHE A 185 15.77 4.10 3.49
C PHE A 185 16.31 4.93 4.66
N HIS A 186 16.60 4.28 5.79
CA HIS A 186 17.14 4.95 6.99
C HIS A 186 18.66 5.20 6.89
N GLU A 187 19.43 4.25 6.40
CA GLU A 187 20.89 4.38 6.26
C GLU A 187 21.29 5.49 5.29
N ASN A 188 20.54 5.62 4.18
CA ASN A 188 20.77 6.66 3.19
C ASN A 188 20.07 7.99 3.53
N GLU A 189 19.50 8.13 4.72
CA GLU A 189 18.78 9.32 5.18
C GLU A 189 17.66 9.76 4.21
N MET A 190 17.06 8.82 3.46
CA MET A 190 16.02 9.12 2.45
C MET A 190 14.79 9.77 3.06
N TRP A 191 14.51 9.52 4.34
CA TRP A 191 13.48 10.20 5.09
C TRP A 191 13.62 11.73 5.09
N LYS A 192 14.86 12.27 5.03
CA LYS A 192 15.08 13.72 4.89
C LYS A 192 14.60 14.26 3.54
N HIS A 193 14.78 13.45 2.48
CA HIS A 193 14.27 13.80 1.15
C HIS A 193 12.74 13.73 1.13
N GLU A 194 12.17 12.69 1.71
CA GLU A 194 10.73 12.52 1.84
C GLU A 194 10.08 13.70 2.58
N TYR A 195 10.70 14.16 3.66
CA TYR A 195 10.23 15.33 4.38
C TYR A 195 10.22 16.59 3.52
N ARG A 196 11.25 16.80 2.68
CA ARG A 196 11.27 17.93 1.74
C ARG A 196 10.16 17.81 0.71
N MET A 197 9.85 16.60 0.24
CA MET A 197 8.70 16.40 -0.65
C MET A 197 7.39 16.72 0.05
N VAL A 198 7.21 16.29 1.30
CA VAL A 198 6.03 16.63 2.09
C VAL A 198 5.91 18.14 2.24
N THR A 199 6.97 18.89 2.51
CA THR A 199 6.92 20.36 2.65
C THR A 199 6.58 21.10 1.37
N ASN A 200 6.92 20.55 0.20
CA ASN A 200 6.79 21.22 -1.09
C ASN A 200 5.55 20.79 -1.90
N HIS A 201 5.01 19.59 -1.64
CA HIS A 201 4.02 18.96 -2.53
C HIS A 201 2.86 18.32 -1.75
N TYR A 202 2.17 19.10 -0.93
CA TYR A 202 1.01 18.61 -0.18
C TYR A 202 -0.21 18.35 -1.06
N LYS A 203 -0.85 17.22 -0.85
CA LYS A 203 -2.01 16.78 -1.64
C LYS A 203 -3.33 17.41 -1.22
N HIS A 204 -3.54 17.68 0.09
CA HIS A 204 -4.86 18.04 0.62
C HIS A 204 -4.81 18.94 1.87
N LEU A 205 -3.68 19.54 2.20
CA LEU A 205 -3.55 20.29 3.43
C LEU A 205 -3.84 21.78 3.22
N SER A 206 -4.60 22.37 4.12
CA SER A 206 -4.72 23.83 4.24
C SER A 206 -3.37 24.46 4.60
N ASP A 207 -3.20 25.75 4.38
CA ASP A 207 -1.94 26.45 4.72
C ASP A 207 -1.58 26.35 6.20
N LYS A 208 -2.58 26.24 7.08
CA LYS A 208 -2.36 25.99 8.51
C LYS A 208 -1.79 24.60 8.75
N GLU A 209 -2.39 23.59 8.15
CA GLU A 209 -1.94 22.20 8.26
C GLU A 209 -0.56 22.00 7.62
N LYS A 210 -0.27 22.70 6.49
CA LYS A 210 1.06 22.75 5.90
C LYS A 210 2.09 23.30 6.89
N ASN A 211 1.76 24.39 7.57
CA ASN A 211 2.63 24.98 8.57
C ASN A 211 2.85 24.06 9.79
N ASP A 212 1.81 23.36 10.24
CA ASP A 212 1.91 22.41 11.34
C ASP A 212 2.85 21.25 10.97
N VAL A 213 2.69 20.67 9.77
CA VAL A 213 3.59 19.62 9.26
C VAL A 213 5.00 20.19 9.02
N TYR A 214 5.14 21.42 8.50
CA TYR A 214 6.46 22.05 8.30
C TYR A 214 7.19 22.27 9.64
N ASN A 215 6.52 22.80 10.65
CA ASN A 215 7.11 23.02 11.97
C ASN A 215 7.55 21.72 12.61
N PHE A 216 6.81 20.69 12.37
CA PHE A 216 7.08 19.33 12.77
C PHE A 216 8.35 18.76 12.08
N ILE A 217 8.43 18.84 10.74
CA ILE A 217 9.55 18.33 9.94
C ILE A 217 10.83 19.12 10.20
N SER A 218 10.71 20.42 10.46
CA SER A 218 11.85 21.28 10.78
C SER A 218 12.37 21.14 12.21
N GLY A 219 11.85 20.19 12.99
CA GLY A 219 12.26 19.94 14.38
C GLY A 219 11.84 21.04 15.35
N LYS A 220 10.86 21.86 14.98
CA LYS A 220 10.28 22.90 15.85
C LYS A 220 9.20 22.36 16.78
N ILE A 221 8.79 21.10 16.56
CA ILE A 221 7.87 20.34 17.43
C ILE A 221 8.70 19.27 18.13
N GLU A 222 8.46 19.05 19.41
CA GLU A 222 9.23 18.13 20.21
C GLU A 222 9.04 16.67 19.77
N ALA A 223 10.08 15.85 19.88
CA ALA A 223 10.13 14.48 19.36
C ALA A 223 9.06 13.53 19.94
N HIS A 224 8.50 13.82 21.12
CA HIS A 224 7.42 13.03 21.70
C HIS A 224 6.04 13.24 21.06
N GLU A 225 5.90 14.24 20.18
CA GLU A 225 4.68 14.53 19.42
C GLU A 225 4.66 13.84 18.05
N LEU A 226 5.74 13.13 17.68
CA LEU A 226 5.93 12.42 16.42
C LEU A 226 6.14 10.93 16.61
N LYS A 227 5.52 10.14 15.74
CA LYS A 227 5.83 8.72 15.56
C LYS A 227 6.06 8.38 14.09
N ILE A 228 7.22 7.79 13.81
CA ILE A 228 7.53 7.22 12.49
C ILE A 228 7.05 5.77 12.47
N ASN A 229 6.33 5.42 11.42
CA ASN A 229 5.84 4.08 11.19
C ASN A 229 6.14 3.66 9.74
N HIS A 230 6.29 2.34 9.52
CA HIS A 230 6.34 1.74 8.21
C HIS A 230 5.06 0.95 7.95
N ALA A 231 4.41 1.19 6.81
CA ALA A 231 3.29 0.40 6.35
C ALA A 231 3.76 -0.51 5.22
N CYS A 232 3.73 -1.81 5.47
CA CYS A 232 4.30 -2.82 4.60
C CYS A 232 3.20 -3.67 3.95
N LEU A 233 3.19 -3.80 2.62
CA LEU A 233 2.36 -4.77 1.92
C LEU A 233 3.21 -5.96 1.46
N VAL A 234 2.91 -7.13 2.02
CA VAL A 234 3.51 -8.42 1.68
C VAL A 234 2.50 -9.22 0.84
N GLY A 235 2.57 -9.09 -0.49
CA GLY A 235 1.77 -9.89 -1.40
C GLY A 235 2.57 -11.11 -1.90
N TYR A 236 1.93 -12.29 -1.95
CA TYR A 236 2.64 -13.53 -2.30
C TYR A 236 1.72 -14.61 -2.86
N ASP A 237 2.31 -15.53 -3.65
CA ASP A 237 1.59 -16.72 -4.09
C ASP A 237 1.40 -17.68 -2.91
N TRP A 238 0.14 -17.99 -2.60
CA TRP A 238 -0.19 -18.87 -1.50
C TRP A 238 -0.55 -20.27 -2.03
N ASN A 239 0.34 -21.21 -1.86
CA ASN A 239 0.23 -22.55 -2.42
C ASN A 239 -0.97 -23.37 -1.89
N LYS A 240 -1.60 -22.92 -0.81
CA LYS A 240 -2.78 -23.57 -0.21
C LYS A 240 -4.05 -23.37 -1.03
N TYR A 241 -4.09 -22.40 -1.94
CA TYR A 241 -5.19 -22.28 -2.91
C TYR A 241 -5.42 -23.58 -3.69
N LYS A 242 -4.34 -24.31 -4.06
CA LYS A 242 -4.44 -25.58 -4.78
C LYS A 242 -5.21 -26.66 -4.01
N LYS A 243 -5.17 -26.62 -2.67
CA LYS A 243 -5.91 -27.57 -1.83
C LYS A 243 -7.40 -27.27 -1.81
N LEU A 244 -7.77 -26.03 -2.08
CA LEU A 244 -9.15 -25.55 -2.08
C LEU A 244 -9.84 -25.72 -3.45
N ASP A 245 -9.09 -26.00 -4.52
CA ASP A 245 -9.66 -26.20 -5.86
C ASP A 245 -10.61 -27.42 -5.94
N THR A 246 -10.49 -28.35 -5.00
CA THR A 246 -11.35 -29.56 -4.90
C THR A 246 -12.46 -29.45 -3.85
N GLU A 247 -12.54 -28.33 -3.12
CA GLU A 247 -13.54 -28.12 -2.06
C GLU A 247 -14.92 -27.83 -2.62
N GLU A 248 -15.95 -28.24 -1.87
CA GLU A 248 -17.33 -27.88 -2.18
C GLU A 248 -17.55 -26.37 -2.05
N ARG A 249 -18.32 -25.80 -2.98
CA ARG A 249 -18.54 -24.36 -3.02
C ARG A 249 -19.21 -23.80 -1.76
N SER A 250 -20.07 -24.57 -1.13
CA SER A 250 -20.78 -24.19 0.09
C SER A 250 -19.88 -23.97 1.30
N SER A 251 -18.76 -24.68 1.39
CA SER A 251 -17.80 -24.62 2.51
C SER A 251 -16.47 -23.94 2.15
N PHE A 252 -16.32 -23.53 0.89
CA PHE A 252 -15.04 -22.99 0.38
C PHE A 252 -14.50 -21.83 1.20
N VAL A 253 -15.34 -20.80 1.48
CA VAL A 253 -14.88 -19.59 2.18
C VAL A 253 -14.50 -19.91 3.62
N ASP A 254 -15.28 -20.75 4.31
CA ASP A 254 -15.00 -21.15 5.69
C ASP A 254 -13.72 -21.97 5.78
N ASN A 255 -13.54 -22.92 4.86
CA ASN A 255 -12.31 -23.72 4.76
C ASN A 255 -11.08 -22.86 4.43
N PHE A 256 -11.24 -21.88 3.52
CA PHE A 256 -10.19 -20.90 3.25
C PHE A 256 -9.78 -20.13 4.51
N MET A 257 -10.78 -19.58 5.22
CA MET A 257 -10.52 -18.80 6.43
C MET A 257 -9.85 -19.64 7.52
N GLU A 258 -10.28 -20.88 7.70
CA GLU A 258 -9.67 -21.80 8.67
C GLU A 258 -8.22 -22.13 8.33
N ILE A 259 -7.95 -22.47 7.08
CA ILE A 259 -6.58 -22.79 6.62
C ILE A 259 -5.69 -21.55 6.69
N TYR A 260 -6.21 -20.36 6.32
CA TYR A 260 -5.43 -19.14 6.38
C TYR A 260 -5.19 -18.71 7.83
N LYS A 261 -6.17 -18.86 8.71
CA LYS A 261 -6.00 -18.61 10.16
C LYS A 261 -4.90 -19.49 10.76
N LYS A 262 -4.87 -20.78 10.44
CA LYS A 262 -3.77 -21.68 10.87
C LYS A 262 -2.42 -21.26 10.30
N ASP A 263 -2.39 -20.68 9.09
CA ASP A 263 -1.13 -20.24 8.47
C ASP A 263 -0.59 -18.92 9.06
N THR A 264 -1.43 -18.13 9.75
CA THR A 264 -0.98 -16.87 10.38
C THR A 264 0.15 -17.09 11.39
N GLU A 265 0.18 -18.21 12.12
CA GLU A 265 1.26 -18.54 13.04
C GLU A 265 2.60 -18.72 12.31
N ARG A 266 2.60 -19.44 11.18
CA ARG A 266 3.79 -19.62 10.36
C ARG A 266 4.28 -18.27 9.80
N LEU A 267 3.36 -17.44 9.31
CA LEU A 267 3.66 -16.10 8.79
C LEU A 267 4.24 -15.20 9.87
N THR A 268 3.70 -15.27 11.08
CA THR A 268 4.21 -14.55 12.24
C THR A 268 5.63 -14.97 12.60
N LYS A 269 5.92 -16.28 12.61
CA LYS A 269 7.28 -16.79 12.85
C LYS A 269 8.25 -16.35 11.75
N LEU A 270 7.80 -16.33 10.48
CA LEU A 270 8.62 -15.84 9.37
C LEU A 270 9.01 -14.37 9.52
N ILE A 271 8.07 -13.50 9.87
CA ILE A 271 8.40 -12.08 10.04
C ILE A 271 9.15 -11.83 11.35
N GLN A 272 8.87 -12.56 12.44
CA GLN A 272 9.63 -12.48 13.68
C GLN A 272 11.11 -12.73 13.42
N SER A 273 11.46 -13.77 12.67
CA SER A 273 12.86 -14.08 12.35
C SER A 273 13.60 -12.97 11.60
N ARG A 274 12.88 -12.11 10.83
CA ARG A 274 13.47 -10.92 10.21
C ARG A 274 13.66 -9.82 11.24
N PHE A 275 12.64 -9.56 12.05
CA PHE A 275 12.76 -8.57 13.12
C PHE A 275 13.86 -8.90 14.13
N ASP A 276 14.12 -10.17 14.40
CA ASP A 276 15.18 -10.57 15.35
C ASP A 276 16.55 -10.00 14.96
N ASN A 277 16.83 -9.90 13.67
CA ASN A 277 18.09 -9.39 13.11
C ASN A 277 17.99 -7.95 12.59
N PHE A 278 16.82 -7.31 12.66
CA PHE A 278 16.58 -6.00 12.08
C PHE A 278 17.10 -4.87 12.97
N SER A 279 17.78 -3.89 12.36
CA SER A 279 18.43 -2.80 13.09
C SER A 279 17.49 -1.65 13.46
N LYS A 280 16.31 -1.53 12.81
CA LYS A 280 15.38 -0.39 12.93
C LYS A 280 14.12 -0.74 13.70
N LYS A 281 14.25 -1.44 14.84
CA LYS A 281 13.13 -1.92 15.67
C LYS A 281 12.40 -0.82 16.43
N GLU A 282 13.00 0.35 16.56
CA GLU A 282 12.46 1.50 17.28
C GLU A 282 11.22 2.11 16.60
N PHE A 283 11.01 1.85 15.32
CA PHE A 283 9.85 2.34 14.57
C PHE A 283 8.60 1.49 14.79
N GLY A 284 7.43 2.06 14.45
CA GLY A 284 6.19 1.29 14.40
C GLY A 284 6.01 0.61 13.04
N PHE A 285 5.29 -0.52 13.00
CA PHE A 285 5.04 -1.26 11.76
C PHE A 285 3.57 -1.66 11.65
N GLU A 286 2.99 -1.42 10.48
CA GLU A 286 1.70 -1.95 10.04
C GLU A 286 1.97 -2.92 8.88
N VAL A 287 1.78 -4.21 9.08
CA VAL A 287 2.15 -5.22 8.09
C VAL A 287 0.91 -5.92 7.55
N PHE A 288 0.60 -5.68 6.29
CA PHE A 288 -0.49 -6.30 5.56
C PHE A 288 0.00 -7.53 4.80
N PHE A 289 -0.45 -8.70 5.19
CA PHE A 289 -0.28 -9.94 4.43
C PHE A 289 -1.46 -10.11 3.49
N LEU A 290 -1.17 -10.33 2.21
CA LEU A 290 -2.18 -10.50 1.17
C LEU A 290 -1.82 -11.71 0.28
N PRO A 291 -2.46 -12.88 0.50
CA PRO A 291 -2.23 -14.06 -0.31
C PRO A 291 -2.95 -13.96 -1.65
N PHE A 292 -2.27 -14.36 -2.71
CA PHE A 292 -2.82 -14.48 -4.06
C PHE A 292 -2.77 -15.93 -4.52
N LYS A 293 -3.68 -16.32 -5.42
CA LYS A 293 -3.58 -17.58 -6.16
C LYS A 293 -2.36 -17.54 -7.09
N ASN A 294 -2.15 -16.39 -7.75
CA ASN A 294 -1.03 -16.12 -8.62
C ASN A 294 -0.81 -14.59 -8.74
N VAL A 295 0.30 -14.08 -8.24
CA VAL A 295 0.66 -12.66 -8.32
C VAL A 295 0.88 -12.22 -9.76
N GLN A 296 1.38 -13.11 -10.63
CA GLN A 296 1.61 -12.76 -12.04
C GLN A 296 0.29 -12.55 -12.78
N GLU A 297 -0.72 -13.35 -12.51
CA GLU A 297 -2.06 -13.16 -13.11
C GLU A 297 -2.65 -11.77 -12.76
N LEU A 298 -2.50 -11.33 -11.51
CA LEU A 298 -2.92 -9.99 -11.10
C LEU A 298 -2.19 -8.91 -11.90
N ARG A 299 -0.88 -9.05 -12.10
CA ARG A 299 -0.08 -8.10 -12.87
C ARG A 299 -0.50 -8.04 -14.33
N ASP A 300 -0.68 -9.21 -14.94
CA ASP A 300 -1.07 -9.32 -16.35
C ASP A 300 -2.44 -8.69 -16.60
N LYS A 301 -3.41 -8.95 -15.72
CA LYS A 301 -4.74 -8.34 -15.79
C LYS A 301 -4.66 -6.83 -15.64
N PHE A 302 -3.95 -6.33 -14.64
CA PHE A 302 -3.78 -4.88 -14.46
C PHE A 302 -3.11 -4.21 -15.67
N ASN A 303 -2.04 -4.82 -16.20
CA ASN A 303 -1.32 -4.30 -17.36
C ASN A 303 -2.18 -4.31 -18.66
N LYS A 304 -3.12 -5.23 -18.77
CA LYS A 304 -4.06 -5.30 -19.89
C LYS A 304 -5.05 -4.15 -19.87
N GLU A 305 -5.50 -3.74 -18.69
CA GLU A 305 -6.45 -2.63 -18.52
C GLU A 305 -5.77 -1.24 -18.58
N LEU A 306 -4.45 -1.18 -18.37
CA LEU A 306 -3.64 0.03 -18.47
C LEU A 306 -3.45 0.47 -19.94
#